data_82127fb26b3310d858b7f769406b0712
#
_entry.id   82127fb26b3310d858b7f769406b0712
#
_cell.length_a   1.000
_cell.length_b   1.000
_cell.length_c   1.000
_cell.angle_alpha   90.00
_cell.angle_beta   90.00
_cell.angle_gamma   90.00
#
_symmetry.space_group_name_H-M   'P 1'
#
loop_
_entity.id
_entity.type
_entity.pdbx_description
1 polymer ?
#
loop_
_entity_poly.entity_id
_entity_poly.type
_entity_poly.pdbx_seq_one_letter_code
_entity_poly.pdbx_strand_id
1 'polypeptide(L)'
;MKAYERLLKYVVVRTPSDETSDTVPSSKCQFDLAGILVDELKELGVEAHVDEQCYVYGKIPATPGYESSPKIGFIAHMDTVSDFCDHEIVPVLHPDYDGKDLVLGESGRTLEVSAFPHLPELKGRTLITTDGTTVLGADDKAGIAEIMTMIERINEENIPHGPIRVAFTPDEEIGTGASHFNVPEFDADFGYTLDGDTEGEIQYENFNACKADFEITGFSVHPGSSKDTMINASLVACEINNMLPGCETPRGTEGYEGFYHLVSMSGDVGKAELHYFLRDHDTNMFESRQKTLRLIEKDLNEKWGEGTVKLTITQQYKNMSTIIKDCMHLIENAKTACENANVPAQILPIRGGTDGCQLSFKGLPCPNLGTGGHAYHGPYEHITVEGMDLATDVVIEIVKLYAEQN
;
A
#
# COMPACT_ATOMS: atom_id res chain seq x y z
N MET A 1 -23.72 2.85 12.52
CA MET A 1 -22.48 2.60 13.34
C MET A 1 -21.41 3.55 12.86
N LYS A 2 -20.54 4.06 13.74
CA LYS A 2 -19.42 4.93 13.29
C LYS A 2 -18.25 4.12 12.72
N ALA A 3 -17.42 4.73 11.89
CA ALA A 3 -16.28 4.05 11.27
C ALA A 3 -15.29 3.46 12.29
N TYR A 4 -14.95 4.21 13.34
CA TYR A 4 -14.07 3.68 14.37
C TYR A 4 -14.66 2.47 15.13
N GLU A 5 -15.98 2.41 15.32
CA GLU A 5 -16.63 1.27 15.99
C GLU A 5 -16.53 0.00 15.13
N ARG A 6 -16.57 0.15 13.79
CA ARG A 6 -16.27 -0.93 12.84
C ARG A 6 -14.81 -1.32 12.88
N LEU A 7 -13.90 -0.33 12.83
CA LEU A 7 -12.46 -0.59 12.94
C LEU A 7 -12.16 -1.47 14.16
N LEU A 8 -12.68 -1.10 15.35
CA LEU A 8 -12.47 -1.87 16.58
C LEU A 8 -12.98 -3.31 16.51
N LYS A 9 -13.99 -3.60 15.68
CA LYS A 9 -14.46 -4.96 15.42
C LYS A 9 -13.57 -5.71 14.44
N TYR A 10 -13.03 -5.02 13.41
CA TYR A 10 -12.27 -5.65 12.36
C TYR A 10 -10.82 -5.92 12.75
N VAL A 11 -10.19 -5.03 13.52
CA VAL A 11 -8.79 -5.19 13.92
C VAL A 11 -8.55 -6.40 14.83
N VAL A 12 -9.54 -6.82 15.61
CA VAL A 12 -9.42 -8.01 16.47
C VAL A 12 -9.49 -9.32 15.69
N VAL A 13 -9.93 -9.29 14.43
CA VAL A 13 -9.85 -10.42 13.51
C VAL A 13 -8.47 -10.42 12.85
N ARG A 14 -7.64 -11.37 13.24
CA ARG A 14 -6.26 -11.46 12.70
C ARG A 14 -6.26 -11.94 11.25
N THR A 15 -5.59 -11.17 10.39
CA THR A 15 -5.51 -11.45 8.95
C THR A 15 -4.11 -11.21 8.38
N PRO A 16 -3.00 -11.64 9.04
CA PRO A 16 -1.67 -11.44 8.47
C PRO A 16 -1.53 -12.21 7.15
N SER A 17 -0.94 -11.55 6.15
CA SER A 17 -0.48 -12.21 4.93
C SER A 17 0.83 -12.96 5.17
N ASP A 18 1.18 -13.90 4.27
CA ASP A 18 2.38 -14.75 4.37
C ASP A 18 3.15 -14.72 3.04
N GLU A 19 4.27 -13.98 3.01
CA GLU A 19 5.15 -13.87 1.83
C GLU A 19 5.72 -15.22 1.35
N THR A 20 5.73 -16.23 2.21
CA THR A 20 6.29 -17.56 1.89
C THR A 20 5.25 -18.52 1.31
N SER A 21 3.98 -18.12 1.29
CA SER A 21 2.87 -18.93 0.81
C SER A 21 2.71 -18.84 -0.72
N ASP A 22 2.45 -19.98 -1.34
CA ASP A 22 2.10 -20.08 -2.78
C ASP A 22 0.57 -20.10 -3.02
N THR A 23 -0.24 -19.91 -1.96
CA THR A 23 -1.71 -19.93 -2.07
C THR A 23 -2.30 -18.52 -2.13
N VAL A 24 -3.54 -18.39 -2.63
CA VAL A 24 -4.34 -17.15 -2.57
C VAL A 24 -5.69 -17.49 -1.92
N PRO A 25 -6.03 -16.85 -0.77
CA PRO A 25 -5.17 -15.95 -0.02
C PRO A 25 -3.95 -16.66 0.55
N SER A 26 -2.88 -15.89 0.82
CA SER A 26 -1.63 -16.41 1.38
C SER A 26 -1.83 -17.01 2.77
N SER A 27 -2.79 -16.50 3.53
CA SER A 27 -3.23 -17.07 4.80
C SER A 27 -4.76 -17.23 4.84
N LYS A 28 -5.21 -18.41 5.30
CA LYS A 28 -6.65 -18.76 5.34
C LYS A 28 -7.46 -17.93 6.33
N CYS A 29 -6.83 -17.33 7.33
CA CYS A 29 -7.52 -16.50 8.32
C CYS A 29 -8.14 -15.25 7.72
N GLN A 30 -7.73 -14.81 6.53
CA GLN A 30 -8.36 -13.69 5.82
C GLN A 30 -9.84 -13.98 5.47
N PHE A 31 -10.21 -15.25 5.26
CA PHE A 31 -11.62 -15.63 5.09
C PHE A 31 -12.49 -15.35 6.32
N ASP A 32 -11.91 -15.29 7.51
CA ASP A 32 -12.69 -15.01 8.73
C ASP A 32 -13.23 -13.56 8.68
N LEU A 33 -12.40 -12.61 8.27
CA LEU A 33 -12.84 -11.22 8.07
C LEU A 33 -13.75 -11.11 6.85
N ALA A 34 -13.39 -11.73 5.73
CA ALA A 34 -14.21 -11.71 4.51
C ALA A 34 -15.65 -12.17 4.78
N GLY A 35 -15.83 -13.23 5.57
CA GLY A 35 -17.15 -13.72 5.97
C GLY A 35 -17.95 -12.69 6.76
N ILE A 36 -17.32 -12.04 7.74
CA ILE A 36 -17.94 -10.97 8.54
C ILE A 36 -18.38 -9.80 7.64
N LEU A 37 -17.51 -9.38 6.70
CA LEU A 37 -17.79 -8.27 5.79
C LEU A 37 -18.95 -8.58 4.82
N VAL A 38 -19.00 -9.80 4.28
CA VAL A 38 -20.10 -10.24 3.42
C VAL A 38 -21.43 -10.24 4.17
N ASP A 39 -21.45 -10.71 5.42
CA ASP A 39 -22.67 -10.73 6.23
C ASP A 39 -23.11 -9.30 6.58
N GLU A 40 -22.20 -8.40 6.96
CA GLU A 40 -22.52 -6.99 7.25
C GLU A 40 -22.98 -6.25 5.99
N LEU A 41 -22.36 -6.48 4.83
CA LEU A 41 -22.83 -5.92 3.54
C LEU A 41 -24.26 -6.34 3.23
N LYS A 42 -24.61 -7.61 3.45
CA LYS A 42 -25.99 -8.10 3.26
C LYS A 42 -26.98 -7.49 4.24
N GLU A 43 -26.58 -7.27 5.49
CA GLU A 43 -27.38 -6.57 6.49
C GLU A 43 -27.66 -5.11 6.08
N LEU A 44 -26.71 -4.47 5.40
CA LEU A 44 -26.85 -3.13 4.81
C LEU A 44 -27.63 -3.13 3.48
N GLY A 45 -28.12 -4.28 3.01
CA GLY A 45 -28.91 -4.40 1.80
C GLY A 45 -28.10 -4.49 0.50
N VAL A 46 -26.80 -4.76 0.60
CA VAL A 46 -25.89 -4.90 -0.54
C VAL A 46 -25.89 -6.34 -1.05
N GLU A 47 -25.95 -6.53 -2.37
CA GLU A 47 -25.68 -7.82 -2.99
C GLU A 47 -24.17 -8.11 -2.90
N ALA A 48 -23.78 -9.03 -2.03
CA ALA A 48 -22.37 -9.30 -1.74
C ALA A 48 -22.06 -10.80 -1.64
N HIS A 49 -20.82 -11.14 -2.03
CA HIS A 49 -20.27 -12.48 -1.89
C HIS A 49 -18.74 -12.43 -1.74
N VAL A 50 -18.15 -13.53 -1.30
CA VAL A 50 -16.70 -13.77 -1.32
C VAL A 50 -16.42 -14.90 -2.31
N ASP A 51 -15.37 -14.74 -3.12
CA ASP A 51 -14.94 -15.76 -4.07
C ASP A 51 -13.99 -16.81 -3.47
N GLU A 52 -13.56 -17.79 -4.28
CA GLU A 52 -12.66 -18.86 -3.85
C GLU A 52 -11.24 -18.37 -3.49
N GLN A 53 -10.88 -17.15 -3.91
CA GLN A 53 -9.58 -16.51 -3.68
C GLN A 53 -9.65 -15.42 -2.61
N CYS A 54 -10.78 -15.37 -1.85
CA CYS A 54 -11.00 -14.43 -0.75
C CYS A 54 -11.25 -12.97 -1.16
N TYR A 55 -11.58 -12.69 -2.42
CA TYR A 55 -12.05 -11.35 -2.80
C TYR A 55 -13.51 -11.19 -2.43
N VAL A 56 -13.83 -10.13 -1.69
CA VAL A 56 -15.21 -9.73 -1.40
C VAL A 56 -15.66 -8.73 -2.45
N TYR A 57 -16.83 -8.97 -3.06
CA TYR A 57 -17.46 -8.06 -4.00
C TYR A 57 -18.86 -7.67 -3.53
N GLY A 58 -19.19 -6.39 -3.64
CA GLY A 58 -20.49 -5.84 -3.30
C GLY A 58 -21.02 -4.89 -4.39
N LYS A 59 -22.32 -4.98 -4.67
CA LYS A 59 -23.01 -4.15 -5.68
C LYS A 59 -24.18 -3.43 -5.05
N ILE A 60 -24.19 -2.10 -5.18
CA ILE A 60 -25.26 -1.22 -4.70
C ILE A 60 -25.90 -0.62 -5.95
N PRO A 61 -27.21 -0.87 -6.21
CA PRO A 61 -27.92 -0.28 -7.34
C PRO A 61 -28.02 1.24 -7.18
N ALA A 62 -28.13 1.96 -8.29
CA ALA A 62 -28.37 3.39 -8.27
C ALA A 62 -29.70 3.74 -7.59
N THR A 63 -29.75 4.91 -6.98
CA THR A 63 -31.03 5.55 -6.62
C THR A 63 -31.88 5.78 -7.88
N PRO A 64 -33.23 5.60 -7.84
CA PRO A 64 -34.06 5.82 -9.00
C PRO A 64 -33.85 7.21 -9.64
N GLY A 65 -33.51 7.20 -10.94
CA GLY A 65 -33.20 8.40 -11.73
C GLY A 65 -31.68 8.69 -11.86
N TYR A 66 -30.82 7.87 -11.24
CA TYR A 66 -29.35 8.00 -11.29
C TYR A 66 -28.65 6.79 -11.94
N GLU A 67 -29.41 5.97 -12.68
CA GLU A 67 -28.91 4.74 -13.29
C GLU A 67 -27.92 4.98 -14.42
N SER A 68 -27.90 6.20 -15.00
CA SER A 68 -26.96 6.59 -16.06
C SER A 68 -25.65 7.22 -15.54
N SER A 69 -25.55 7.48 -14.24
CA SER A 69 -24.31 7.97 -13.64
C SER A 69 -23.18 6.93 -13.77
N PRO A 70 -21.90 7.35 -13.84
CA PRO A 70 -20.79 6.43 -13.85
C PRO A 70 -20.81 5.46 -12.66
N LYS A 71 -20.42 4.20 -12.90
CA LYS A 71 -20.26 3.20 -11.84
C LYS A 71 -18.94 3.45 -11.11
N ILE A 72 -19.03 3.90 -9.87
CA ILE A 72 -17.83 4.17 -9.06
C ILE A 72 -17.55 3.02 -8.10
N GLY A 73 -16.27 2.65 -7.98
CA GLY A 73 -15.79 1.60 -7.10
C GLY A 73 -15.03 2.16 -5.90
N PHE A 74 -15.14 1.49 -4.73
CA PHE A 74 -14.31 1.73 -3.56
C PHE A 74 -13.70 0.40 -3.11
N ILE A 75 -12.41 0.42 -2.83
CA ILE A 75 -11.61 -0.79 -2.58
C ILE A 75 -10.73 -0.55 -1.36
N ALA A 76 -10.58 -1.57 -0.52
CA ALA A 76 -9.69 -1.60 0.63
C ALA A 76 -9.15 -3.03 0.82
N HIS A 77 -8.00 -3.22 1.49
CA HIS A 77 -7.50 -4.56 1.71
C HIS A 77 -7.79 -5.10 3.11
N MET A 78 -7.89 -6.44 3.21
CA MET A 78 -8.27 -7.13 4.43
C MET A 78 -7.08 -7.62 5.24
N ASP A 79 -5.97 -7.88 4.58
CA ASP A 79 -4.78 -8.41 5.25
C ASP A 79 -4.01 -7.31 6.00
N THR A 80 -3.12 -7.76 6.83
CA THR A 80 -2.14 -6.92 7.53
C THR A 80 -0.74 -7.48 7.27
N VAL A 81 0.29 -6.68 7.47
CA VAL A 81 1.67 -7.19 7.52
C VAL A 81 1.78 -8.30 8.55
N SER A 82 2.69 -9.25 8.31
CA SER A 82 2.99 -10.33 9.27
C SER A 82 3.83 -9.85 10.45
N ASP A 83 4.63 -8.79 10.26
CA ASP A 83 5.45 -8.19 11.30
C ASP A 83 4.57 -7.60 12.42
N PHE A 84 4.94 -7.85 13.66
CA PHE A 84 4.18 -7.41 14.83
C PHE A 84 2.70 -7.83 14.82
N CYS A 85 2.35 -8.93 14.16
CA CYS A 85 0.98 -9.47 14.11
C CYS A 85 0.94 -10.97 14.49
N ASP A 86 1.77 -11.38 15.44
CA ASP A 86 1.89 -12.78 15.89
C ASP A 86 0.90 -13.17 17.00
N HIS A 87 0.23 -12.20 17.61
CA HIS A 87 -0.79 -12.40 18.65
C HIS A 87 -1.99 -11.46 18.47
N GLU A 88 -2.92 -11.49 19.40
CA GLU A 88 -4.17 -10.73 19.35
C GLU A 88 -3.92 -9.21 19.43
N ILE A 89 -4.57 -8.46 18.54
CA ILE A 89 -4.52 -7.00 18.53
C ILE A 89 -5.51 -6.46 19.57
N VAL A 90 -5.02 -5.62 20.48
CA VAL A 90 -5.82 -4.97 21.52
C VAL A 90 -5.82 -3.46 21.30
N PRO A 91 -6.86 -2.91 20.65
CA PRO A 91 -6.95 -1.48 20.41
C PRO A 91 -7.20 -0.70 21.71
N VAL A 92 -6.57 0.46 21.84
CA VAL A 92 -6.67 1.35 23.00
C VAL A 92 -7.10 2.74 22.55
N LEU A 93 -8.16 3.28 23.16
CA LEU A 93 -8.66 4.63 22.86
C LEU A 93 -8.09 5.63 23.87
N HIS A 94 -7.64 6.77 23.38
CA HIS A 94 -7.11 7.89 24.16
C HIS A 94 -7.96 9.15 23.86
N PRO A 95 -9.10 9.36 24.57
CA PRO A 95 -9.93 10.53 24.36
C PRO A 95 -9.21 11.82 24.75
N ASP A 96 -9.52 12.91 24.05
CA ASP A 96 -8.93 14.25 24.30
C ASP A 96 -7.39 14.22 24.30
N TYR A 97 -6.79 13.52 23.31
CA TYR A 97 -5.33 13.43 23.20
C TYR A 97 -4.67 14.80 23.28
N ASP A 98 -3.65 14.94 24.12
CA ASP A 98 -3.04 16.25 24.41
C ASP A 98 -1.95 16.71 23.41
N GLY A 99 -1.65 15.87 22.40
CA GLY A 99 -0.65 16.15 21.35
C GLY A 99 0.81 15.97 21.79
N LYS A 100 1.05 15.24 22.89
CA LYS A 100 2.40 14.98 23.42
C LYS A 100 2.78 13.52 23.30
N ASP A 101 4.01 13.22 23.78
CA ASP A 101 4.49 11.84 23.88
C ASP A 101 3.51 10.96 24.66
N LEU A 102 3.20 9.78 24.10
CA LEU A 102 2.27 8.83 24.68
C LEU A 102 2.94 7.47 24.92
N VAL A 103 2.91 7.00 26.15
CA VAL A 103 3.39 5.64 26.49
C VAL A 103 2.35 4.62 26.07
N LEU A 104 2.78 3.61 25.30
CA LEU A 104 1.92 2.55 24.75
C LEU A 104 1.86 1.36 25.72
N GLY A 105 0.80 1.32 26.52
CA GLY A 105 0.57 0.21 27.46
C GLY A 105 1.77 -0.06 28.38
N GLU A 106 2.07 -1.35 28.59
CA GLU A 106 3.21 -1.83 29.39
C GLU A 106 4.40 -2.28 28.49
N SER A 107 4.34 -2.04 27.16
CA SER A 107 5.38 -2.46 26.20
C SER A 107 6.72 -1.75 26.40
N GLY A 108 6.74 -0.63 27.12
CA GLY A 108 7.91 0.25 27.27
C GLY A 108 8.16 1.13 26.04
N ARG A 109 7.31 1.07 25.01
CA ARG A 109 7.38 1.95 23.84
C ARG A 109 6.65 3.26 24.11
N THR A 110 7.17 4.32 23.49
CA THR A 110 6.57 5.66 23.58
C THR A 110 6.38 6.18 22.15
N LEU A 111 5.18 6.62 21.84
CA LEU A 111 4.88 7.36 20.63
C LEU A 111 5.38 8.80 20.86
N GLU A 112 6.58 9.10 20.37
CA GLU A 112 7.31 10.34 20.64
C GLU A 112 7.08 11.38 19.56
N VAL A 113 6.78 12.63 19.95
CA VAL A 113 6.64 13.77 19.02
C VAL A 113 7.92 13.98 18.18
N SER A 114 9.09 13.66 18.75
CA SER A 114 10.37 13.77 18.05
C SER A 114 10.49 12.80 16.86
N ALA A 115 9.84 11.65 16.94
CA ALA A 115 9.80 10.63 15.89
C ALA A 115 8.58 10.82 14.96
N PHE A 116 7.48 11.33 15.50
CA PHE A 116 6.19 11.52 14.81
C PHE A 116 5.73 12.99 14.93
N PRO A 117 6.28 13.91 14.11
CA PRO A 117 6.06 15.36 14.25
C PRO A 117 4.62 15.84 14.05
N HIS A 118 3.74 14.99 13.47
CA HIS A 118 2.31 15.29 13.27
C HIS A 118 1.46 15.16 14.54
N LEU A 119 1.96 14.47 15.58
CA LEU A 119 1.19 14.22 16.82
C LEU A 119 0.57 15.47 17.47
N PRO A 120 1.26 16.64 17.51
CA PRO A 120 0.65 17.86 18.04
C PRO A 120 -0.59 18.34 17.26
N GLU A 121 -0.71 17.99 15.97
CA GLU A 121 -1.85 18.34 15.12
C GLU A 121 -3.10 17.52 15.47
N LEU A 122 -2.91 16.33 16.07
CA LEU A 122 -3.98 15.44 16.53
C LEU A 122 -4.53 15.83 17.91
N LYS A 123 -4.06 16.94 18.50
CA LYS A 123 -4.52 17.39 19.81
C LYS A 123 -6.02 17.63 19.83
N GLY A 124 -6.69 17.11 20.87
CA GLY A 124 -8.14 17.22 21.10
C GLY A 124 -8.95 16.14 20.38
N ARG A 125 -8.30 15.32 19.54
CA ARG A 125 -8.94 14.15 18.90
C ARG A 125 -8.91 12.94 19.85
N THR A 126 -9.71 11.95 19.53
CA THR A 126 -9.63 10.61 20.16
C THR A 126 -8.65 9.76 19.37
N LEU A 127 -7.46 9.54 19.93
CA LEU A 127 -6.43 8.72 19.31
C LEU A 127 -6.71 7.23 19.57
N ILE A 128 -6.52 6.38 18.58
CA ILE A 128 -6.60 4.91 18.69
C ILE A 128 -5.21 4.35 18.41
N THR A 129 -4.70 3.54 19.33
CA THR A 129 -3.41 2.84 19.24
C THR A 129 -3.60 1.38 19.65
N THR A 130 -2.51 0.63 19.71
CA THR A 130 -2.45 -0.61 20.51
C THR A 130 -1.69 -0.37 21.83
N ASP A 131 -1.43 -1.44 22.56
CA ASP A 131 -0.54 -1.42 23.71
C ASP A 131 0.95 -1.30 23.36
N GLY A 132 1.26 -1.19 22.06
CA GLY A 132 2.60 -1.09 21.53
C GLY A 132 3.30 -2.44 21.32
N THR A 133 2.59 -3.55 21.36
CA THR A 133 3.17 -4.88 21.09
C THR A 133 2.87 -5.37 19.68
N THR A 134 1.76 -4.94 19.09
CA THR A 134 1.31 -5.31 17.74
C THR A 134 1.13 -4.09 16.85
N VAL A 135 0.95 -4.30 15.54
CA VAL A 135 0.30 -3.32 14.64
C VAL A 135 -1.13 -3.06 15.14
N LEU A 136 -1.73 -1.95 14.73
CA LEU A 136 -3.16 -1.70 14.95
C LEU A 136 -4.01 -2.41 13.88
N GLY A 137 -3.49 -2.50 12.65
CA GLY A 137 -4.23 -2.99 11.48
C GLY A 137 -5.24 -1.98 10.97
N ALA A 138 -5.03 -0.68 11.24
CA ALA A 138 -5.77 0.40 10.57
C ALA A 138 -5.46 0.41 9.09
N ASP A 139 -4.28 0.03 8.70
CA ASP A 139 -3.86 -0.34 7.38
C ASP A 139 -4.26 -1.82 7.12
N ASP A 140 -5.33 -2.13 6.34
CA ASP A 140 -6.26 -1.13 5.76
C ASP A 140 -7.71 -1.40 6.23
N LYS A 141 -7.88 -1.90 7.46
CA LYS A 141 -9.22 -2.08 8.03
C LYS A 141 -9.92 -0.75 8.33
N ALA A 142 -9.19 0.38 8.31
CA ALA A 142 -9.79 1.69 8.36
C ALA A 142 -10.56 2.01 7.08
N GLY A 143 -9.95 1.81 5.92
CA GLY A 143 -10.62 1.98 4.64
C GLY A 143 -11.84 1.06 4.50
N ILE A 144 -11.74 -0.20 4.95
CA ILE A 144 -12.91 -1.09 5.03
C ILE A 144 -14.02 -0.47 5.89
N ALA A 145 -13.69 0.01 7.10
CA ALA A 145 -14.65 0.57 8.04
C ALA A 145 -15.31 1.84 7.49
N GLU A 146 -14.57 2.66 6.77
CA GLU A 146 -15.05 3.89 6.12
C GLU A 146 -15.99 3.58 4.97
N ILE A 147 -15.64 2.62 4.09
CA ILE A 147 -16.51 2.16 3.00
C ILE A 147 -17.83 1.62 3.57
N MET A 148 -17.79 0.78 4.59
CA MET A 148 -18.97 0.20 5.23
C MET A 148 -19.83 1.28 5.90
N THR A 149 -19.20 2.31 6.47
CA THR A 149 -19.90 3.44 7.11
C THR A 149 -20.52 4.36 6.05
N MET A 150 -19.84 4.59 4.94
CA MET A 150 -20.39 5.30 3.80
C MET A 150 -21.68 4.63 3.30
N ILE A 151 -21.68 3.29 3.14
CA ILE A 151 -22.86 2.54 2.68
C ILE A 151 -24.04 2.71 3.66
N GLU A 152 -23.80 2.58 4.96
CA GLU A 152 -24.85 2.78 5.97
C GLU A 152 -25.42 4.20 5.89
N ARG A 153 -24.55 5.21 5.84
CA ARG A 153 -24.94 6.62 5.83
C ARG A 153 -25.72 7.02 4.57
N ILE A 154 -25.28 6.58 3.38
CA ILE A 154 -26.05 6.90 2.15
C ILE A 154 -27.47 6.32 2.20
N ASN A 155 -27.66 5.15 2.83
CA ASN A 155 -28.96 4.53 3.02
C ASN A 155 -29.79 5.28 4.07
N GLU A 156 -29.24 5.55 5.26
CA GLU A 156 -29.95 6.21 6.36
C GLU A 156 -30.33 7.66 6.05
N GLU A 157 -29.39 8.39 5.43
CA GLU A 157 -29.58 9.81 5.08
C GLU A 157 -30.31 9.99 3.74
N ASN A 158 -30.63 8.89 3.03
CA ASN A 158 -31.25 8.88 1.70
C ASN A 158 -30.50 9.74 0.68
N ILE A 159 -29.17 9.62 0.65
CA ILE A 159 -28.31 10.36 -0.28
C ILE A 159 -28.47 9.78 -1.69
N PRO A 160 -28.88 10.59 -2.70
CA PRO A 160 -28.94 10.12 -4.08
C PRO A 160 -27.54 9.73 -4.60
N HIS A 161 -27.47 8.60 -5.30
CA HIS A 161 -26.21 8.09 -5.85
C HIS A 161 -26.39 7.26 -7.12
N GLY A 162 -25.37 7.24 -7.97
CA GLY A 162 -25.25 6.31 -9.09
C GLY A 162 -24.97 4.87 -8.61
N PRO A 163 -24.71 3.93 -9.53
CA PRO A 163 -24.33 2.57 -9.16
C PRO A 163 -22.99 2.58 -8.44
N ILE A 164 -22.90 1.96 -7.25
CA ILE A 164 -21.67 1.85 -6.47
C ILE A 164 -21.18 0.39 -6.47
N ARG A 165 -19.88 0.21 -6.49
CA ARG A 165 -19.19 -1.07 -6.34
C ARG A 165 -18.27 -1.00 -5.14
N VAL A 166 -18.20 -2.07 -4.37
CA VAL A 166 -17.24 -2.19 -3.29
C VAL A 166 -16.50 -3.51 -3.40
N ALA A 167 -15.21 -3.51 -3.08
CA ALA A 167 -14.46 -4.74 -2.98
C ALA A 167 -13.46 -4.68 -1.83
N PHE A 168 -13.20 -5.86 -1.24
CA PHE A 168 -12.15 -6.01 -0.26
C PHE A 168 -11.18 -7.09 -0.73
N THR A 169 -9.90 -6.74 -0.80
CA THR A 169 -8.84 -7.57 -1.39
C THR A 169 -8.05 -8.32 -0.31
N PRO A 170 -7.58 -9.53 -0.58
CA PRO A 170 -6.56 -10.20 0.23
C PRO A 170 -5.16 -9.83 -0.26
N ASP A 171 -4.12 -10.09 0.55
CA ASP A 171 -2.71 -10.16 0.16
C ASP A 171 -2.13 -8.88 -0.49
N GLU A 172 -2.65 -7.70 -0.16
CA GLU A 172 -2.07 -6.42 -0.61
C GLU A 172 -0.66 -6.25 -0.08
N GLU A 173 -0.44 -6.51 1.21
CA GLU A 173 0.80 -6.29 1.96
C GLU A 173 2.01 -7.10 1.43
N ILE A 174 1.74 -8.15 0.67
CA ILE A 174 2.76 -8.91 -0.05
C ILE A 174 2.79 -8.58 -1.56
N GLY A 175 2.08 -7.53 -1.97
CA GLY A 175 2.07 -6.98 -3.34
C GLY A 175 1.29 -7.82 -4.35
N THR A 176 0.40 -8.71 -3.91
CA THR A 176 -0.38 -9.59 -4.79
C THR A 176 -1.89 -9.35 -4.72
N GLY A 177 -2.35 -8.36 -3.97
CA GLY A 177 -3.77 -8.05 -3.76
C GLY A 177 -4.57 -7.87 -5.03
N ALA A 178 -4.05 -7.16 -6.02
CA ALA A 178 -4.72 -7.01 -7.30
C ALA A 178 -4.56 -8.23 -8.26
N SER A 179 -3.73 -9.24 -7.92
CA SER A 179 -3.30 -10.26 -8.88
C SER A 179 -4.46 -11.03 -9.51
N HIS A 180 -5.41 -11.46 -8.70
CA HIS A 180 -6.59 -12.23 -9.12
C HIS A 180 -7.89 -11.41 -9.11
N PHE A 181 -7.81 -10.11 -8.84
CA PHE A 181 -8.98 -9.23 -8.86
C PHE A 181 -9.71 -9.28 -10.20
N ASN A 182 -11.01 -9.59 -10.16
CA ASN A 182 -11.86 -9.76 -11.33
C ASN A 182 -12.50 -8.41 -11.72
N VAL A 183 -11.77 -7.59 -12.50
CA VAL A 183 -12.25 -6.27 -12.95
C VAL A 183 -13.59 -6.37 -13.71
N PRO A 184 -13.82 -7.34 -14.63
CA PRO A 184 -15.13 -7.50 -15.28
C PRO A 184 -16.28 -7.79 -14.32
N GLU A 185 -16.06 -8.55 -13.25
CA GLU A 185 -17.07 -8.85 -12.23
C GLU A 185 -17.36 -7.66 -11.33
N PHE A 186 -16.31 -6.94 -10.95
CA PHE A 186 -16.42 -5.70 -10.19
C PHE A 186 -17.29 -4.67 -10.92
N ASP A 187 -17.20 -4.60 -12.25
CA ASP A 187 -18.07 -3.83 -13.12
C ASP A 187 -18.16 -2.35 -12.75
N ALA A 188 -17.03 -1.72 -12.42
CA ALA A 188 -16.92 -0.28 -12.21
C ALA A 188 -16.22 0.40 -13.39
N ASP A 189 -16.61 1.65 -13.70
CA ASP A 189 -15.95 2.47 -14.72
C ASP A 189 -14.65 3.06 -14.18
N PHE A 190 -14.63 3.41 -12.89
CA PHE A 190 -13.52 3.99 -12.14
C PHE A 190 -13.54 3.47 -10.71
N GLY A 191 -12.40 3.56 -10.02
CA GLY A 191 -12.32 3.22 -8.61
C GLY A 191 -11.47 4.19 -7.80
N TYR A 192 -11.53 4.04 -6.48
CA TYR A 192 -10.60 4.60 -5.49
C TYR A 192 -10.23 3.49 -4.52
N THR A 193 -8.95 3.32 -4.24
CA THR A 193 -8.53 2.60 -3.02
C THR A 193 -8.55 3.56 -1.84
N LEU A 194 -8.97 3.08 -0.67
CA LEU A 194 -8.88 3.80 0.59
C LEU A 194 -7.76 3.16 1.41
N ASP A 195 -6.53 3.54 1.14
CA ASP A 195 -5.33 2.86 1.62
C ASP A 195 -4.15 3.87 1.72
N GLY A 196 -4.47 5.14 1.98
CA GLY A 196 -3.48 6.20 2.19
C GLY A 196 -3.34 6.58 3.65
N ASP A 197 -2.42 7.49 3.93
CA ASP A 197 -2.14 7.97 5.29
C ASP A 197 -3.21 8.96 5.79
N THR A 198 -2.88 10.22 5.89
CA THR A 198 -3.71 11.27 6.48
C THR A 198 -4.99 11.52 5.69
N GLU A 199 -6.08 11.82 6.38
CA GLU A 199 -7.34 12.22 5.74
C GLU A 199 -7.14 13.41 4.78
N GLY A 200 -7.73 13.32 3.58
CA GLY A 200 -7.58 14.32 2.51
C GLY A 200 -6.37 14.11 1.61
N GLU A 201 -5.56 13.09 1.84
CA GLU A 201 -4.56 12.68 0.86
C GLU A 201 -5.20 12.10 -0.39
N ILE A 202 -4.65 12.50 -1.54
CA ILE A 202 -5.03 12.05 -2.88
C ILE A 202 -3.75 11.65 -3.59
N GLN A 203 -3.62 10.38 -3.90
CA GLN A 203 -2.39 9.81 -4.42
C GLN A 203 -2.68 9.14 -5.77
N TYR A 204 -2.03 9.63 -6.83
CA TYR A 204 -2.18 9.09 -8.19
C TYR A 204 -0.85 8.90 -8.91
N GLU A 205 0.25 9.06 -8.19
CA GLU A 205 1.61 8.80 -8.62
C GLU A 205 2.29 7.88 -7.64
N ASN A 206 2.84 6.79 -8.12
CA ASN A 206 3.59 5.83 -7.35
C ASN A 206 4.92 5.51 -8.02
N PHE A 207 5.82 4.80 -7.36
CA PHE A 207 7.06 4.37 -7.99
C PHE A 207 6.81 3.43 -9.18
N ASN A 208 7.67 3.52 -10.22
CA ASN A 208 8.02 2.36 -11.02
C ASN A 208 8.97 1.48 -10.21
N ALA A 209 8.82 0.18 -10.28
CA ALA A 209 9.54 -0.76 -9.43
C ALA A 209 10.05 -1.99 -10.18
N CYS A 210 11.28 -2.38 -9.89
CA CYS A 210 11.80 -3.70 -10.28
C CYS A 210 12.73 -4.27 -9.20
N LYS A 211 12.89 -5.60 -9.25
CA LYS A 211 13.98 -6.33 -8.59
C LYS A 211 15.15 -6.43 -9.57
N ALA A 212 16.37 -6.40 -9.05
CA ALA A 212 17.56 -6.65 -9.82
C ALA A 212 18.48 -7.58 -9.03
N ASP A 213 18.67 -8.78 -9.55
CA ASP A 213 19.42 -9.84 -8.92
C ASP A 213 20.73 -10.04 -9.66
N PHE A 214 21.85 -9.87 -8.98
CA PHE A 214 23.16 -10.19 -9.49
C PHE A 214 23.60 -11.56 -8.95
N GLU A 215 23.97 -12.45 -9.84
CA GLU A 215 24.67 -13.69 -9.57
C GLU A 215 26.13 -13.53 -10.01
N ILE A 216 27.09 -13.74 -9.12
CA ILE A 216 28.52 -13.62 -9.38
C ILE A 216 29.17 -14.99 -9.24
N THR A 217 29.87 -15.43 -10.29
CA THR A 217 30.66 -16.66 -10.30
C THR A 217 32.14 -16.33 -10.18
N GLY A 218 32.75 -16.76 -9.09
CA GLY A 218 34.15 -16.59 -8.82
C GLY A 218 35.01 -17.75 -9.35
N PHE A 219 36.32 -17.58 -9.28
CA PHE A 219 37.29 -18.62 -9.55
C PHE A 219 38.25 -18.79 -8.35
N SER A 220 38.01 -19.85 -7.57
CA SER A 220 38.74 -20.10 -6.32
C SER A 220 40.01 -20.90 -6.60
N VAL A 221 41.14 -20.41 -6.11
CA VAL A 221 42.43 -21.10 -6.10
C VAL A 221 43.11 -20.83 -4.77
N HIS A 222 44.21 -21.56 -4.48
CA HIS A 222 44.96 -21.37 -3.23
C HIS A 222 45.43 -19.91 -3.10
N PRO A 223 45.11 -19.19 -1.99
CA PRO A 223 45.41 -17.76 -1.84
C PRO A 223 46.89 -17.39 -2.05
N GLY A 224 47.83 -18.23 -1.61
CA GLY A 224 49.25 -18.00 -1.76
C GLY A 224 49.78 -18.07 -3.20
N SER A 225 49.00 -18.59 -4.15
CA SER A 225 49.35 -18.71 -5.59
C SER A 225 48.26 -18.14 -6.51
N SER A 226 47.46 -17.22 -6.03
CA SER A 226 46.26 -16.70 -6.70
C SER A 226 46.50 -15.46 -7.55
N LYS A 227 47.73 -14.95 -7.63
CA LYS A 227 48.03 -13.74 -8.39
C LYS A 227 47.58 -13.88 -9.85
N ASP A 228 46.80 -12.91 -10.33
CA ASP A 228 46.25 -12.79 -11.68
C ASP A 228 45.41 -14.00 -12.13
N THR A 229 44.93 -14.82 -11.15
CA THR A 229 44.12 -16.03 -11.44
C THR A 229 42.82 -16.08 -10.66
N MET A 230 42.84 -15.76 -9.37
CA MET A 230 41.64 -15.81 -8.52
C MET A 230 40.66 -14.71 -8.90
N ILE A 231 39.37 -15.07 -9.02
CA ILE A 231 38.27 -14.14 -9.04
C ILE A 231 37.49 -14.37 -7.75
N ASN A 232 37.53 -13.42 -6.84
CA ASN A 232 36.77 -13.48 -5.59
C ASN A 232 35.41 -12.86 -5.79
N ALA A 233 34.35 -13.71 -5.82
CA ALA A 233 32.99 -13.27 -6.07
C ALA A 233 32.49 -12.25 -5.04
N SER A 234 32.83 -12.40 -3.77
CA SER A 234 32.47 -11.42 -2.73
C SER A 234 33.10 -10.05 -2.97
N LEU A 235 34.33 -9.97 -3.48
CA LEU A 235 34.96 -8.69 -3.82
C LEU A 235 34.34 -8.06 -5.06
N VAL A 236 33.94 -8.85 -6.06
CA VAL A 236 33.19 -8.37 -7.24
C VAL A 236 31.82 -7.84 -6.81
N ALA A 237 31.15 -8.51 -5.88
CA ALA A 237 29.88 -8.02 -5.31
C ALA A 237 30.06 -6.64 -4.62
N CYS A 238 31.11 -6.46 -3.83
CA CYS A 238 31.46 -5.15 -3.26
C CYS A 238 31.74 -4.09 -4.34
N GLU A 239 32.40 -4.50 -5.45
CA GLU A 239 32.68 -3.60 -6.57
C GLU A 239 31.40 -3.12 -7.24
N ILE A 240 30.42 -4.01 -7.47
CA ILE A 240 29.09 -3.65 -8.00
C ILE A 240 28.45 -2.55 -7.13
N ASN A 241 28.38 -2.76 -5.83
CA ASN A 241 27.79 -1.78 -4.92
C ASN A 241 28.53 -0.43 -4.95
N ASN A 242 29.86 -0.44 -5.05
CA ASN A 242 30.68 0.77 -5.08
C ASN A 242 30.57 1.54 -6.42
N MET A 243 30.07 0.93 -7.48
CA MET A 243 29.80 1.59 -8.78
C MET A 243 28.47 2.34 -8.78
N LEU A 244 27.62 2.15 -7.77
CA LEU A 244 26.34 2.84 -7.63
C LEU A 244 26.48 4.15 -6.83
N PRO A 245 25.60 5.15 -7.08
CA PRO A 245 25.61 6.40 -6.32
C PRO A 245 25.28 6.17 -4.84
N GLY A 246 26.22 6.44 -3.95
CA GLY A 246 26.07 6.14 -2.52
C GLY A 246 24.99 6.96 -1.78
N CYS A 247 24.51 8.06 -2.36
CA CYS A 247 23.42 8.88 -1.80
C CYS A 247 22.04 8.47 -2.29
N GLU A 248 21.95 7.72 -3.41
CA GLU A 248 20.68 7.29 -4.00
C GLU A 248 20.19 5.98 -3.34
N THR A 249 19.89 6.07 -2.06
CA THR A 249 19.40 4.97 -1.20
C THR A 249 18.11 5.38 -0.50
N PRO A 250 17.31 4.46 0.04
CA PRO A 250 16.11 4.82 0.79
C PRO A 250 16.35 5.83 1.91
N ARG A 251 17.51 5.74 2.58
CA ARG A 251 17.89 6.69 3.65
C ARG A 251 18.26 8.08 3.12
N GLY A 252 18.71 8.17 1.88
CA GLY A 252 19.26 9.40 1.30
C GLY A 252 18.30 10.12 0.36
N THR A 253 17.05 9.64 0.20
CA THR A 253 16.09 10.14 -0.78
C THR A 253 14.71 10.39 -0.16
N GLU A 254 13.99 11.38 -0.68
CA GLU A 254 12.65 11.75 -0.26
C GLU A 254 11.75 12.15 -1.44
N GLY A 255 10.46 12.35 -1.21
CA GLY A 255 9.50 12.80 -2.23
C GLY A 255 9.56 11.97 -3.50
N TYR A 256 9.82 12.61 -4.63
CA TYR A 256 9.89 11.98 -5.96
C TYR A 256 11.23 11.32 -6.29
N GLU A 257 12.23 11.43 -5.42
CA GLU A 257 13.57 10.91 -5.68
C GLU A 257 13.61 9.40 -5.65
N GLY A 258 14.17 8.81 -6.72
CA GLY A 258 14.35 7.37 -6.85
C GLY A 258 15.63 6.86 -6.18
N PHE A 259 15.74 5.53 -6.00
CA PHE A 259 16.86 4.91 -5.31
C PHE A 259 17.22 3.51 -5.83
N TYR A 260 18.43 3.06 -5.45
CA TYR A 260 18.87 1.68 -5.45
C TYR A 260 18.91 1.20 -3.99
N HIS A 261 18.14 0.19 -3.65
CA HIS A 261 18.12 -0.41 -2.32
C HIS A 261 18.74 -1.78 -2.35
N LEU A 262 19.94 -1.92 -1.78
CA LEU A 262 20.54 -3.22 -1.53
C LEU A 262 19.77 -3.91 -0.40
N VAL A 263 18.95 -4.91 -0.75
CA VAL A 263 18.12 -5.65 0.22
C VAL A 263 18.93 -6.71 0.94
N SER A 264 19.73 -7.47 0.17
CA SER A 264 20.60 -8.49 0.74
C SER A 264 21.84 -8.72 -0.10
N MET A 265 22.89 -9.19 0.55
CA MET A 265 24.16 -9.58 -0.06
C MET A 265 24.68 -10.81 0.68
N SER A 266 25.05 -11.85 -0.05
CA SER A 266 25.66 -13.05 0.48
C SER A 266 26.74 -13.58 -0.44
N GLY A 267 27.70 -14.35 0.08
CA GLY A 267 28.67 -15.01 -0.78
C GLY A 267 29.99 -15.36 -0.12
N ASP A 268 30.81 -16.02 -0.94
CA ASP A 268 32.19 -16.41 -0.63
C ASP A 268 33.11 -16.15 -1.85
N VAL A 269 34.26 -16.81 -1.92
CA VAL A 269 35.22 -16.67 -3.05
C VAL A 269 34.64 -17.23 -4.34
N GLY A 270 33.85 -18.32 -4.26
CA GLY A 270 33.34 -19.06 -5.43
C GLY A 270 32.03 -18.53 -5.98
N LYS A 271 31.15 -18.00 -5.13
CA LYS A 271 29.84 -17.47 -5.53
C LYS A 271 29.43 -16.30 -4.64
N ALA A 272 28.76 -15.33 -5.20
CA ALA A 272 28.08 -14.27 -4.45
C ALA A 272 26.78 -13.86 -5.13
N GLU A 273 25.87 -13.29 -4.35
CA GLU A 273 24.56 -12.81 -4.79
C GLU A 273 24.27 -11.45 -4.14
N LEU A 274 23.68 -10.54 -4.95
CA LEU A 274 23.14 -9.27 -4.45
C LEU A 274 21.72 -9.12 -4.96
N HIS A 275 20.84 -8.68 -4.07
CA HIS A 275 19.45 -8.40 -4.40
C HIS A 275 19.17 -6.92 -4.18
N TYR A 276 18.74 -6.23 -5.24
CA TYR A 276 18.38 -4.82 -5.23
C TYR A 276 16.92 -4.62 -5.54
N PHE A 277 16.30 -3.62 -4.89
CA PHE A 277 15.10 -2.98 -5.38
C PHE A 277 15.46 -1.64 -6.01
N LEU A 278 14.93 -1.40 -7.22
CA LEU A 278 15.00 -0.11 -7.89
C LEU A 278 13.63 0.54 -7.84
N ARG A 279 13.61 1.83 -7.53
CA ARG A 279 12.40 2.65 -7.45
C ARG A 279 12.66 4.01 -8.06
N ASP A 280 11.72 4.52 -8.86
CA ASP A 280 11.71 5.89 -9.35
C ASP A 280 10.31 6.27 -9.84
N HIS A 281 9.85 7.50 -9.57
CA HIS A 281 8.59 7.99 -10.11
C HIS A 281 8.68 8.28 -11.61
N ASP A 282 9.79 8.87 -12.06
CA ASP A 282 10.02 9.18 -13.47
C ASP A 282 10.42 7.92 -14.25
N THR A 283 9.67 7.60 -15.31
CA THR A 283 9.91 6.42 -16.13
C THR A 283 11.27 6.46 -16.83
N ASN A 284 11.71 7.63 -17.29
CA ASN A 284 13.00 7.73 -18.01
C ASN A 284 14.17 7.55 -17.03
N MET A 285 14.05 8.12 -15.81
CA MET A 285 15.05 7.93 -14.75
C MET A 285 15.09 6.47 -14.31
N PHE A 286 13.93 5.83 -14.16
CA PHE A 286 13.82 4.41 -13.83
C PHE A 286 14.50 3.51 -14.89
N GLU A 287 14.27 3.78 -16.19
CA GLU A 287 14.95 3.08 -17.28
C GLU A 287 16.47 3.35 -17.27
N SER A 288 16.87 4.58 -16.97
CA SER A 288 18.29 4.96 -16.83
C SER A 288 18.96 4.19 -15.69
N ARG A 289 18.28 3.99 -14.54
CA ARG A 289 18.76 3.17 -13.43
C ARG A 289 18.99 1.72 -13.85
N GLN A 290 18.03 1.12 -14.55
CA GLN A 290 18.18 -0.25 -15.08
C GLN A 290 19.34 -0.34 -16.08
N LYS A 291 19.48 0.66 -16.94
CA LYS A 291 20.61 0.73 -17.91
C LYS A 291 21.95 0.82 -17.18
N THR A 292 22.05 1.56 -16.10
CA THR A 292 23.26 1.64 -15.26
C THR A 292 23.67 0.26 -14.76
N LEU A 293 22.72 -0.54 -14.23
CA LEU A 293 23.03 -1.91 -13.78
C LEU A 293 23.52 -2.82 -14.92
N ARG A 294 22.92 -2.71 -16.11
CA ARG A 294 23.37 -3.47 -17.30
C ARG A 294 24.75 -3.05 -17.77
N LEU A 295 25.12 -1.78 -17.62
CA LEU A 295 26.47 -1.31 -17.94
C LEU A 295 27.48 -1.84 -16.90
N ILE A 296 27.13 -1.88 -15.62
CA ILE A 296 27.96 -2.47 -14.57
C ILE A 296 28.22 -3.96 -14.84
N GLU A 297 27.17 -4.73 -15.18
CA GLU A 297 27.31 -6.14 -15.59
C GLU A 297 28.29 -6.29 -16.75
N LYS A 298 28.12 -5.48 -17.79
CA LYS A 298 29.00 -5.51 -18.97
C LYS A 298 30.46 -5.18 -18.63
N ASP A 299 30.67 -4.07 -17.91
CA ASP A 299 32.03 -3.60 -17.59
C ASP A 299 32.79 -4.61 -16.69
N LEU A 300 32.05 -5.25 -15.75
CA LEU A 300 32.66 -6.26 -14.88
C LEU A 300 32.93 -7.58 -15.63
N ASN A 301 32.09 -7.97 -16.58
CA ASN A 301 32.38 -9.11 -17.45
C ASN A 301 33.59 -8.84 -18.40
N GLU A 302 33.72 -7.61 -18.90
CA GLU A 302 34.93 -7.22 -19.66
C GLU A 302 36.21 -7.27 -18.78
N LYS A 303 36.10 -6.90 -17.51
CA LYS A 303 37.24 -6.88 -16.56
C LYS A 303 37.61 -8.26 -16.05
N TRP A 304 36.62 -9.06 -15.63
CA TRP A 304 36.83 -10.31 -14.89
C TRP A 304 36.66 -11.57 -15.75
N GLY A 305 36.13 -11.44 -16.95
CA GLY A 305 35.82 -12.53 -17.87
C GLY A 305 34.32 -12.72 -18.06
N GLU A 306 33.95 -13.10 -19.28
CA GLU A 306 32.56 -13.32 -19.68
C GLU A 306 31.85 -14.36 -18.77
N GLY A 307 30.67 -14.03 -18.27
CA GLY A 307 29.87 -14.89 -17.40
C GLY A 307 30.25 -14.83 -15.91
N THR A 308 31.21 -13.96 -15.51
CA THR A 308 31.51 -13.71 -14.10
C THR A 308 30.34 -13.06 -13.38
N VAL A 309 29.67 -12.10 -14.02
CA VAL A 309 28.51 -11.39 -13.47
C VAL A 309 27.30 -11.63 -14.36
N LYS A 310 26.18 -12.02 -13.77
CA LYS A 310 24.88 -12.17 -14.45
C LYS A 310 23.84 -11.34 -13.73
N LEU A 311 23.15 -10.46 -14.45
CA LEU A 311 22.08 -9.61 -13.96
C LEU A 311 20.72 -10.09 -14.47
N THR A 312 19.77 -10.27 -13.56
CA THR A 312 18.36 -10.50 -13.87
C THR A 312 17.54 -9.33 -13.34
N ILE A 313 16.76 -8.67 -14.20
CA ILE A 313 15.85 -7.59 -13.81
C ILE A 313 14.41 -8.07 -13.99
N THR A 314 13.63 -8.03 -12.92
CA THR A 314 12.22 -8.44 -12.90
C THR A 314 11.34 -7.25 -12.56
N GLN A 315 10.48 -6.84 -13.49
CA GLN A 315 9.51 -5.75 -13.26
C GLN A 315 8.49 -6.16 -12.19
N GLN A 316 8.16 -5.23 -11.28
CA GLN A 316 7.15 -5.45 -10.25
C GLN A 316 5.85 -4.69 -10.57
N TYR A 317 5.91 -3.36 -10.58
CA TYR A 317 4.78 -2.50 -10.91
C TYR A 317 5.26 -1.21 -11.61
N LYS A 318 4.29 -0.42 -12.09
CA LYS A 318 4.54 0.84 -12.82
C LYS A 318 3.79 1.99 -12.16
N ASN A 319 4.24 3.20 -12.44
CA ASN A 319 3.55 4.41 -11.98
C ASN A 319 2.18 4.55 -12.66
N MET A 320 1.10 4.56 -11.85
CA MET A 320 -0.28 4.67 -12.33
C MET A 320 -0.60 6.04 -12.95
N SER A 321 0.21 7.07 -12.71
CA SER A 321 0.01 8.39 -13.32
C SER A 321 -0.07 8.33 -14.84
N THR A 322 0.56 7.34 -15.47
CA THR A 322 0.47 7.11 -16.93
C THR A 322 -0.92 6.75 -17.41
N ILE A 323 -1.77 6.21 -16.53
CA ILE A 323 -3.19 5.89 -16.77
C ILE A 323 -4.06 7.03 -16.28
N ILE A 324 -3.85 7.49 -15.03
CA ILE A 324 -4.70 8.49 -14.36
C ILE A 324 -4.69 9.83 -15.10
N LYS A 325 -3.61 10.22 -15.79
CA LYS A 325 -3.56 11.43 -16.61
C LYS A 325 -4.69 11.56 -17.64
N ASP A 326 -5.22 10.44 -18.10
CA ASP A 326 -6.35 10.39 -19.04
C ASP A 326 -7.71 10.39 -18.31
N CYS A 327 -7.70 10.34 -16.96
CA CYS A 327 -8.85 10.29 -16.08
C CYS A 327 -8.74 11.32 -14.92
N MET A 328 -8.18 12.51 -15.19
CA MET A 328 -7.93 13.53 -14.13
C MET A 328 -9.17 14.01 -13.41
N HIS A 329 -10.37 13.77 -13.96
CA HIS A 329 -11.62 14.02 -13.26
C HIS A 329 -11.72 13.27 -11.92
N LEU A 330 -11.07 12.10 -11.77
CA LEU A 330 -10.97 11.37 -10.51
C LEU A 330 -10.30 12.24 -9.43
N ILE A 331 -9.20 12.89 -9.80
CA ILE A 331 -8.42 13.72 -8.88
C ILE A 331 -9.16 15.03 -8.56
N GLU A 332 -9.77 15.66 -9.58
CA GLU A 332 -10.54 16.90 -9.38
C GLU A 332 -11.81 16.63 -8.54
N ASN A 333 -12.50 15.51 -8.74
CA ASN A 333 -13.63 15.12 -7.90
C ASN A 333 -13.19 14.86 -6.45
N ALA A 334 -12.07 14.16 -6.24
CA ALA A 334 -11.53 13.94 -4.89
C ALA A 334 -11.16 15.24 -4.19
N LYS A 335 -10.52 16.20 -4.89
CA LYS A 335 -10.25 17.55 -4.34
C LYS A 335 -11.53 18.28 -3.95
N THR A 336 -12.51 18.29 -4.85
CA THR A 336 -13.80 18.93 -4.60
C THR A 336 -14.51 18.28 -3.41
N ALA A 337 -14.44 16.96 -3.29
CA ALA A 337 -14.99 16.22 -2.16
C ALA A 337 -14.30 16.63 -0.83
N CYS A 338 -12.98 16.74 -0.83
CA CYS A 338 -12.24 17.23 0.34
C CYS A 338 -12.68 18.66 0.70
N GLU A 339 -12.80 19.56 -0.28
CA GLU A 339 -13.29 20.94 -0.04
C GLU A 339 -14.70 20.95 0.57
N ASN A 340 -15.62 20.13 0.03
CA ASN A 340 -16.99 20.01 0.54
C ASN A 340 -17.04 19.45 1.97
N ALA A 341 -16.17 18.50 2.28
CA ALA A 341 -16.02 17.91 3.61
C ALA A 341 -15.23 18.81 4.58
N ASN A 342 -14.73 19.97 4.14
CA ASN A 342 -13.83 20.85 4.89
C ASN A 342 -12.52 20.18 5.33
N VAL A 343 -12.00 19.26 4.52
CA VAL A 343 -10.73 18.59 4.70
C VAL A 343 -9.70 19.19 3.76
N PRO A 344 -8.50 19.57 4.21
CA PRO A 344 -7.46 20.07 3.32
C PRO A 344 -6.99 18.96 2.35
N ALA A 345 -7.21 19.16 1.04
CA ALA A 345 -6.74 18.22 0.04
C ALA A 345 -5.21 18.29 -0.11
N GLN A 346 -4.54 17.14 -0.07
CA GLN A 346 -3.10 17.01 -0.22
C GLN A 346 -2.78 16.00 -1.34
N ILE A 347 -2.08 16.45 -2.38
CA ILE A 347 -1.60 15.56 -3.43
C ILE A 347 -0.18 15.15 -3.11
N LEU A 348 0.03 13.89 -2.80
CA LEU A 348 1.32 13.33 -2.42
C LEU A 348 1.67 12.11 -3.29
N PRO A 349 2.95 11.88 -3.59
CA PRO A 349 3.38 10.67 -4.29
C PRO A 349 3.52 9.50 -3.32
N ILE A 350 3.12 8.31 -3.77
CA ILE A 350 3.34 7.05 -3.04
C ILE A 350 4.79 6.58 -3.27
N ARG A 351 5.56 6.39 -2.22
CA ARG A 351 6.92 5.82 -2.31
C ARG A 351 6.92 4.29 -2.26
N GLY A 352 5.88 3.66 -2.77
CA GLY A 352 5.63 2.23 -2.83
C GLY A 352 4.75 1.88 -4.03
N GLY A 353 4.02 0.80 -3.91
CA GLY A 353 2.92 0.40 -4.81
C GLY A 353 1.68 0.16 -3.96
N THR A 354 0.51 0.12 -4.58
CA THR A 354 -0.79 -0.20 -3.97
C THR A 354 -1.60 -1.06 -4.92
N ASP A 355 -2.67 -1.66 -4.45
CA ASP A 355 -3.63 -2.35 -5.32
C ASP A 355 -4.15 -1.41 -6.42
N GLY A 356 -4.42 -0.13 -6.11
CA GLY A 356 -4.89 0.86 -7.06
C GLY A 356 -3.95 1.07 -8.25
N CYS A 357 -2.63 1.01 -8.03
CA CYS A 357 -1.68 1.14 -9.13
C CYS A 357 -1.74 -0.08 -10.07
N GLN A 358 -1.90 -1.29 -9.56
CA GLN A 358 -2.01 -2.50 -10.36
C GLN A 358 -3.36 -2.57 -11.08
N LEU A 359 -4.46 -2.22 -10.40
CA LEU A 359 -5.82 -2.17 -10.95
C LEU A 359 -5.92 -1.17 -12.10
N SER A 360 -5.24 -0.03 -12.01
CA SER A 360 -5.17 0.95 -13.09
C SER A 360 -4.63 0.34 -14.39
N PHE A 361 -3.61 -0.51 -14.32
CA PHE A 361 -3.08 -1.23 -15.49
C PHE A 361 -3.92 -2.43 -15.92
N LYS A 362 -4.87 -2.88 -15.10
CA LYS A 362 -5.86 -3.90 -15.46
C LYS A 362 -7.12 -3.31 -16.10
N GLY A 363 -7.17 -1.99 -16.30
CA GLY A 363 -8.27 -1.27 -16.94
C GLY A 363 -9.29 -0.66 -15.99
N LEU A 364 -8.98 -0.57 -14.70
CA LEU A 364 -9.75 0.15 -13.69
C LEU A 364 -8.92 1.32 -13.17
N PRO A 365 -8.98 2.53 -13.73
CA PRO A 365 -8.30 3.70 -13.18
C PRO A 365 -8.68 3.92 -11.72
N CYS A 366 -7.69 3.84 -10.81
CA CYS A 366 -7.94 3.73 -9.38
C CYS A 366 -6.87 4.48 -8.57
N PRO A 367 -7.01 5.81 -8.35
CA PRO A 367 -6.16 6.54 -7.42
C PRO A 367 -6.44 6.14 -5.96
N ASN A 368 -5.53 6.50 -5.06
CA ASN A 368 -5.61 6.18 -3.65
C ASN A 368 -6.02 7.40 -2.81
N LEU A 369 -6.78 7.17 -1.73
CA LEU A 369 -7.26 8.17 -0.78
C LEU A 369 -6.78 7.85 0.63
N GLY A 370 -6.50 8.89 1.42
CA GLY A 370 -6.09 8.76 2.80
C GLY A 370 -7.23 8.39 3.74
N THR A 371 -6.94 7.52 4.69
CA THR A 371 -7.87 6.98 5.71
C THR A 371 -7.79 7.72 7.05
N GLY A 372 -6.78 8.57 7.25
CA GLY A 372 -6.54 9.27 8.52
C GLY A 372 -5.62 8.51 9.48
N GLY A 373 -4.94 7.45 9.02
CA GLY A 373 -4.01 6.66 9.81
C GLY A 373 -2.55 7.13 9.66
N HIS A 374 -1.68 6.59 10.50
CA HIS A 374 -0.28 6.98 10.58
C HIS A 374 0.61 5.85 11.11
N ALA A 375 1.89 5.89 10.72
CA ALA A 375 2.96 5.03 11.23
C ALA A 375 2.67 3.53 11.08
N TYR A 376 2.16 3.15 9.93
CA TYR A 376 1.81 1.78 9.54
C TYR A 376 2.98 0.80 9.65
N HIS A 377 2.67 -0.49 9.55
CA HIS A 377 3.61 -1.61 9.55
C HIS A 377 4.44 -1.76 10.83
N GLY A 378 3.93 -1.24 11.96
CA GLY A 378 4.66 -1.34 13.22
C GLY A 378 3.84 -1.03 14.47
N PRO A 379 4.41 -1.21 15.66
CA PRO A 379 3.70 -1.08 16.94
C PRO A 379 3.39 0.39 17.32
N TYR A 380 3.75 1.33 16.47
CA TYR A 380 3.44 2.76 16.61
C TYR A 380 2.25 3.20 15.76
N GLU A 381 1.64 2.27 15.05
CA GLU A 381 0.50 2.51 14.21
C GLU A 381 -0.66 3.14 15.01
N HIS A 382 -1.23 4.20 14.48
CA HIS A 382 -2.31 4.93 15.15
C HIS A 382 -3.21 5.65 14.14
N ILE A 383 -4.44 5.90 14.57
CA ILE A 383 -5.46 6.62 13.81
C ILE A 383 -6.32 7.43 14.76
N THR A 384 -7.11 8.38 14.27
CA THR A 384 -8.07 9.12 15.11
C THR A 384 -9.51 8.86 14.69
N VAL A 385 -10.42 8.88 15.67
CA VAL A 385 -11.87 8.78 15.42
C VAL A 385 -12.32 9.87 14.45
N GLU A 386 -11.85 11.08 14.68
CA GLU A 386 -12.21 12.26 13.88
C GLU A 386 -11.60 12.21 12.47
N GLY A 387 -10.40 11.66 12.31
CA GLY A 387 -9.77 11.43 10.99
C GLY A 387 -10.61 10.47 10.15
N MET A 388 -11.04 9.34 10.73
CA MET A 388 -11.92 8.38 10.06
C MET A 388 -13.29 8.98 9.70
N ASP A 389 -13.89 9.78 10.61
CA ASP A 389 -15.16 10.48 10.33
C ASP A 389 -14.98 11.41 9.11
N LEU A 390 -13.87 12.18 9.04
CA LEU A 390 -13.54 13.07 7.92
C LEU A 390 -13.27 12.32 6.60
N ALA A 391 -12.49 11.23 6.63
CA ALA A 391 -12.24 10.40 5.46
C ALA A 391 -13.56 9.79 4.93
N THR A 392 -14.43 9.31 5.81
CA THR A 392 -15.78 8.85 5.44
C THR A 392 -16.61 9.97 4.78
N ASP A 393 -16.55 11.20 5.29
CA ASP A 393 -17.24 12.35 4.70
C ASP A 393 -16.73 12.65 3.28
N VAL A 394 -15.41 12.57 3.06
CA VAL A 394 -14.81 12.74 1.71
C VAL A 394 -15.35 11.67 0.75
N VAL A 395 -15.43 10.41 1.16
CA VAL A 395 -15.95 9.31 0.33
C VAL A 395 -17.41 9.56 -0.03
N ILE A 396 -18.25 10.02 0.91
CA ILE A 396 -19.65 10.37 0.67
C ILE A 396 -19.76 11.54 -0.32
N GLU A 397 -18.92 12.56 -0.20
CA GLU A 397 -18.92 13.68 -1.16
C GLU A 397 -18.50 13.23 -2.56
N ILE A 398 -17.57 12.28 -2.70
CA ILE A 398 -17.25 11.67 -4.00
C ILE A 398 -18.51 11.00 -4.59
N VAL A 399 -19.24 10.21 -3.80
CA VAL A 399 -20.48 9.55 -4.23
C VAL A 399 -21.50 10.57 -4.75
N LYS A 400 -21.70 11.69 -4.05
CA LYS A 400 -22.60 12.78 -4.47
C LYS A 400 -22.16 13.41 -5.79
N LEU A 401 -20.87 13.72 -5.94
CA LEU A 401 -20.31 14.34 -7.15
C LEU A 401 -20.51 13.46 -8.38
N TYR A 402 -20.37 12.13 -8.24
CA TYR A 402 -20.64 11.20 -9.36
C TYR A 402 -22.12 11.06 -9.68
N ALA A 403 -23.02 11.22 -8.71
CA ALA A 403 -24.45 11.27 -8.96
C ALA A 403 -24.84 12.50 -9.80
N GLU A 404 -24.20 13.64 -9.60
CA GLU A 404 -24.47 14.88 -10.34
C GLU A 404 -23.99 14.85 -11.81
N GLN A 405 -23.16 13.88 -12.18
CA GLN A 405 -22.67 13.68 -13.55
C GLN A 405 -23.65 12.88 -14.44
N ASN A 406 -24.91 12.86 -14.09
CA ASN A 406 -25.99 12.10 -14.76
C ASN A 406 -26.39 12.68 -16.15
#